data_b9a819ebb958aea6b0dcad8ab2a7a1ef
#
_entry.id   b9a819ebb958aea6b0dcad8ab2a7a1ef
#
_cell.length_a   1.000
_cell.length_b   1.000
_cell.length_c   1.000
_cell.angle_alpha   90.00
_cell.angle_beta   90.00
_cell.angle_gamma   90.00
#
_symmetry.space_group_name_H-M   'P 1'
#
loop_
_entity.id
_entity.type
_entity.pdbx_description
1 polymer ?
#
loop_
_entity_poly.entity_id
_entity_poly.type
_entity_poly.pdbx_seq_one_letter_code
_entity_poly.pdbx_strand_id
1 'polypeptide(L)'
;MKKIVIIITTLIAIVGCQTRIKPLTDLDDNQLHGKVKQMLELTYYYGNVDRVFFEEKTKASDSMLYIFDEKGYYTEAVRLTPPDEDEDEAEQTVRKMYITRTADEVKTTAYNSDGDILYQSISKLNPEGLELTRTDVYKKDDEKIVMNSTYDHKNLKREINIEHKDGGKQKNVLTHNKKGQVIKGEFYIDNGNELFLTSTYTYNSKDYLEKRERKYATYSVTTTYEYEYDAQGSATVVKEYEDGKLTTTRKRIIEYY
;
A
#
# COMPACT_ATOMS: atom_id res chain seq x y z
N MET A 1 -19.21 -30.05 -64.42
CA MET A 1 -18.48 -29.01 -63.69
C MET A 1 -19.02 -29.00 -62.26
N LYS A 2 -18.24 -29.53 -61.30
CA LYS A 2 -18.61 -29.56 -59.88
C LYS A 2 -18.15 -28.26 -59.22
N LYS A 3 -19.08 -27.46 -58.70
CA LYS A 3 -18.75 -26.25 -57.93
C LYS A 3 -18.33 -26.68 -56.51
N ILE A 4 -17.08 -26.42 -56.17
CA ILE A 4 -16.54 -26.57 -54.81
C ILE A 4 -16.93 -25.31 -54.04
N VAL A 5 -17.79 -25.42 -53.05
CA VAL A 5 -18.10 -24.37 -52.09
C VAL A 5 -17.09 -24.49 -50.95
N ILE A 6 -16.16 -23.53 -50.85
CA ILE A 6 -15.21 -23.40 -49.75
C ILE A 6 -15.96 -22.63 -48.62
N ILE A 7 -16.33 -23.33 -47.58
CA ILE A 7 -16.83 -22.72 -46.32
C ILE A 7 -15.61 -22.30 -45.50
N ILE A 8 -15.29 -21.01 -45.51
CA ILE A 8 -14.30 -20.43 -44.61
C ILE A 8 -14.98 -20.25 -43.22
N THR A 9 -14.73 -21.19 -42.32
CA THR A 9 -15.11 -21.06 -40.93
C THR A 9 -14.12 -20.11 -40.24
N THR A 10 -14.52 -18.85 -40.10
CA THR A 10 -13.79 -17.86 -39.33
C THR A 10 -13.90 -18.23 -37.84
N LEU A 11 -12.85 -18.83 -37.32
CA LEU A 11 -12.73 -19.10 -35.88
C LEU A 11 -12.50 -17.74 -35.20
N ILE A 12 -13.57 -17.10 -34.73
CA ILE A 12 -13.46 -15.94 -33.85
C ILE A 12 -12.95 -16.50 -32.50
N ALA A 13 -11.65 -16.43 -32.29
CA ALA A 13 -11.08 -16.61 -30.97
C ALA A 13 -11.60 -15.46 -30.09
N ILE A 14 -12.68 -15.74 -29.35
CA ILE A 14 -13.09 -14.88 -28.24
C ILE A 14 -11.98 -15.03 -27.20
N VAL A 15 -10.98 -14.16 -27.28
CA VAL A 15 -10.05 -13.92 -26.17
C VAL A 15 -10.91 -13.29 -25.08
N GLY A 16 -11.51 -14.15 -24.25
CA GLY A 16 -12.21 -13.74 -23.06
C GLY A 16 -11.21 -12.96 -22.22
N CYS A 17 -11.41 -11.67 -22.12
CA CYS A 17 -10.64 -10.82 -21.21
C CYS A 17 -10.93 -11.33 -19.79
N GLN A 18 -10.15 -12.31 -19.33
CA GLN A 18 -10.28 -12.84 -17.98
C GLN A 18 -9.93 -11.70 -17.04
N THR A 19 -10.93 -11.27 -16.30
CA THR A 19 -10.77 -10.29 -15.23
C THR A 19 -9.87 -10.91 -14.15
N ARG A 20 -8.68 -10.35 -13.93
CA ARG A 20 -7.69 -10.84 -12.96
C ARG A 20 -7.26 -9.71 -12.04
N ILE A 21 -7.02 -10.05 -10.78
CA ILE A 21 -6.30 -9.15 -9.87
C ILE A 21 -4.89 -9.00 -10.42
N LYS A 22 -4.41 -7.76 -10.53
CA LYS A 22 -3.07 -7.43 -10.99
C LYS A 22 -2.24 -6.96 -9.82
N PRO A 23 -0.94 -7.29 -9.76
CA PRO A 23 -0.04 -6.65 -8.81
C PRO A 23 0.09 -5.17 -9.19
N LEU A 24 0.08 -4.29 -8.19
CA LEU A 24 0.43 -2.89 -8.33
C LEU A 24 1.93 -2.72 -8.07
N THR A 25 2.55 -1.73 -8.67
CA THR A 25 3.90 -1.30 -8.32
C THR A 25 3.84 -0.35 -7.13
N ASP A 26 4.99 -0.11 -6.49
CA ASP A 26 5.05 0.88 -5.41
C ASP A 26 4.79 2.31 -5.93
N LEU A 27 5.03 2.57 -7.24
CA LEU A 27 4.62 3.82 -7.90
C LEU A 27 3.10 3.93 -7.96
N ASP A 28 2.38 2.85 -8.34
CA ASP A 28 0.92 2.86 -8.40
C ASP A 28 0.32 3.11 -7.01
N ASP A 29 0.84 2.44 -5.97
CA ASP A 29 0.38 2.61 -4.59
C ASP A 29 0.64 4.03 -4.06
N ASN A 30 1.74 4.68 -4.50
CA ASN A 30 2.06 6.05 -4.14
C ASN A 30 1.48 7.10 -5.08
N GLN A 31 0.71 6.68 -6.09
CA GLN A 31 0.07 7.60 -7.03
C GLN A 31 1.09 8.45 -7.80
N LEU A 32 2.15 7.80 -8.25
CA LEU A 32 3.23 8.39 -9.04
C LEU A 32 3.15 7.92 -10.49
N HIS A 33 3.50 8.79 -11.42
CA HIS A 33 3.50 8.49 -12.85
C HIS A 33 4.86 8.74 -13.47
N GLY A 34 5.14 8.02 -14.55
CA GLY A 34 6.42 8.11 -15.24
C GLY A 34 7.50 7.24 -14.59
N LYS A 35 8.73 7.43 -15.02
CA LYS A 35 9.90 6.72 -14.49
C LYS A 35 10.49 7.49 -13.32
N VAL A 36 9.92 7.32 -12.14
CA VAL A 36 10.42 7.95 -10.91
C VAL A 36 11.69 7.24 -10.46
N LYS A 37 12.74 8.01 -10.19
CA LYS A 37 14.01 7.55 -9.65
C LYS A 37 14.03 7.62 -8.13
N GLN A 38 13.59 8.75 -7.59
CA GLN A 38 13.47 8.95 -6.15
C GLN A 38 12.37 9.95 -5.80
N MET A 39 11.87 9.86 -4.57
CA MET A 39 10.88 10.78 -4.01
C MET A 39 11.26 11.11 -2.57
N LEU A 40 11.39 12.41 -2.28
CA LEU A 40 11.42 12.89 -0.91
C LEU A 40 10.00 13.29 -0.50
N GLU A 41 9.46 12.63 0.52
CA GLU A 41 8.16 12.96 1.10
C GLU A 41 8.35 13.67 2.44
N LEU A 42 7.73 14.84 2.58
CA LEU A 42 7.68 15.64 3.79
C LEU A 42 6.26 15.57 4.34
N THR A 43 6.09 15.04 5.55
CA THR A 43 4.79 14.85 6.19
C THR A 43 4.58 15.84 7.33
N TYR A 44 3.43 16.50 7.31
CA TYR A 44 2.98 17.45 8.32
C TYR A 44 1.73 16.89 8.99
N TYR A 45 1.80 16.59 10.29
CA TYR A 45 0.66 16.15 11.07
C TYR A 45 0.03 17.33 11.80
N TYR A 46 -1.31 17.41 11.72
CA TYR A 46 -2.10 18.42 12.42
C TYR A 46 -2.83 17.72 13.57
N GLY A 47 -2.36 17.92 14.80
CA GLY A 47 -2.92 17.26 15.98
C GLY A 47 -4.36 17.69 16.26
N ASN A 48 -5.18 16.77 16.80
CA ASN A 48 -6.45 17.09 17.43
C ASN A 48 -6.20 17.80 18.77
N VAL A 49 -5.74 19.04 18.74
CA VAL A 49 -5.71 19.88 19.93
C VAL A 49 -7.03 20.63 19.95
N ASP A 50 -7.93 20.22 20.84
CA ASP A 50 -9.08 21.05 21.20
C ASP A 50 -8.58 22.48 21.50
N ARG A 51 -9.00 23.45 20.65
CA ARG A 51 -8.95 24.88 20.89
C ARG A 51 -7.72 25.70 20.55
N VAL A 52 -6.84 25.34 19.63
CA VAL A 52 -5.86 26.34 19.11
C VAL A 52 -5.90 26.38 17.60
N PHE A 53 -5.99 27.60 17.04
CA PHE A 53 -5.88 27.92 15.61
C PHE A 53 -4.62 27.25 15.05
N PHE A 54 -4.77 26.52 13.94
CA PHE A 54 -3.67 25.86 13.25
C PHE A 54 -2.71 26.92 12.69
N GLU A 55 -1.58 27.12 13.36
CA GLU A 55 -0.41 27.69 12.69
C GLU A 55 0.08 26.63 11.68
N GLU A 56 0.27 27.07 10.46
CA GLU A 56 0.89 26.23 9.42
C GLU A 56 2.24 25.76 9.97
N LYS A 57 2.41 24.45 10.20
CA LYS A 57 3.69 23.94 10.70
C LYS A 57 4.78 24.25 9.67
N THR A 58 5.71 25.08 10.06
CA THR A 58 6.84 25.49 9.19
C THR A 58 7.87 24.38 9.00
N LYS A 59 7.85 23.34 9.88
CA LYS A 59 8.77 22.20 9.84
C LYS A 59 7.97 20.92 9.65
N ALA A 60 8.43 20.04 8.76
CA ALA A 60 7.86 18.71 8.58
C ALA A 60 7.96 17.90 9.88
N SER A 61 6.90 17.16 10.20
CA SER A 61 6.87 16.25 11.35
C SER A 61 7.65 14.97 11.05
N ASP A 62 7.68 14.55 9.78
CA ASP A 62 8.45 13.40 9.29
C ASP A 62 8.94 13.65 7.87
N SER A 63 10.06 13.02 7.49
CA SER A 63 10.62 13.10 6.15
C SER A 63 11.22 11.76 5.74
N MET A 64 10.78 11.25 4.58
CA MET A 64 11.19 9.97 4.03
C MET A 64 11.74 10.15 2.61
N LEU A 65 12.89 9.58 2.34
CA LEU A 65 13.44 9.44 0.99
C LEU A 65 13.18 8.01 0.51
N TYR A 66 12.52 7.88 -0.63
CA TYR A 66 12.26 6.61 -1.30
C TYR A 66 13.05 6.54 -2.60
N ILE A 67 13.67 5.41 -2.86
CA ILE A 67 14.43 5.12 -4.08
C ILE A 67 13.74 3.98 -4.81
N PHE A 68 13.54 4.14 -6.13
CA PHE A 68 12.84 3.18 -6.98
C PHE A 68 13.79 2.57 -8.01
N ASP A 69 13.48 1.36 -8.44
CA ASP A 69 14.05 0.78 -9.66
C ASP A 69 13.30 1.28 -10.91
N GLU A 70 13.82 0.97 -12.09
CA GLU A 70 13.19 1.36 -13.37
C GLU A 70 11.82 0.70 -13.61
N LYS A 71 11.45 -0.31 -12.83
CA LYS A 71 10.16 -1.00 -12.87
C LYS A 71 9.12 -0.38 -11.94
N GLY A 72 9.53 0.59 -11.12
CA GLY A 72 8.67 1.29 -10.19
C GLY A 72 8.49 0.61 -8.83
N TYR A 73 9.43 -0.24 -8.41
CA TYR A 73 9.45 -0.84 -7.09
C TYR A 73 10.49 -0.19 -6.19
N TYR A 74 10.17 -0.06 -4.90
CA TYR A 74 11.15 0.39 -3.90
C TYR A 74 12.35 -0.53 -3.84
N THR A 75 13.53 0.10 -3.78
CA THR A 75 14.80 -0.57 -3.46
C THR A 75 15.32 -0.14 -2.10
N GLU A 76 15.01 1.10 -1.71
CA GLU A 76 15.45 1.67 -0.44
C GLU A 76 14.44 2.71 0.06
N ALA A 77 14.26 2.81 1.38
CA ALA A 77 13.59 3.92 2.03
C ALA A 77 14.41 4.38 3.24
N VAL A 78 14.58 5.70 3.38
CA VAL A 78 15.39 6.31 4.45
C VAL A 78 14.59 7.39 5.14
N ARG A 79 14.44 7.31 6.46
CA ARG A 79 13.88 8.39 7.27
C ARG A 79 14.97 9.42 7.54
N LEU A 80 14.72 10.68 7.15
CA LEU A 80 15.65 11.80 7.31
C LEU A 80 15.36 12.62 8.57
N THR A 81 14.14 12.57 9.10
CA THR A 81 13.81 13.20 10.39
C THR A 81 14.64 12.56 11.50
N PRO A 82 15.32 13.34 12.36
CA PRO A 82 15.98 12.80 13.53
C PRO A 82 15.02 12.02 14.41
N PRO A 83 15.45 10.96 15.12
CA PRO A 83 14.63 10.35 16.16
C PRO A 83 14.28 11.44 17.20
N ASP A 84 13.12 11.30 17.84
CA ASP A 84 12.78 12.12 18.98
C ASP A 84 13.83 11.89 20.11
N GLU A 85 13.99 12.89 21.01
CA GLU A 85 15.07 12.89 22.01
C GLU A 85 14.96 11.78 23.07
N ASP A 86 13.87 11.00 23.07
CA ASP A 86 13.71 9.82 23.90
C ASP A 86 14.54 8.66 23.32
N GLU A 87 15.61 8.27 24.03
CA GLU A 87 16.52 7.20 23.61
C GLU A 87 15.79 5.86 23.33
N ASP A 88 14.75 5.53 24.11
CA ASP A 88 13.96 4.30 23.92
C ASP A 88 13.16 4.28 22.61
N GLU A 89 12.70 5.43 22.12
CA GLU A 89 12.02 5.54 20.83
C GLU A 89 13.01 5.50 19.66
N ALA A 90 14.20 6.06 19.82
CA ALA A 90 15.24 6.07 18.80
C ALA A 90 15.69 4.64 18.43
N GLU A 91 15.87 3.76 19.43
CA GLU A 91 16.25 2.35 19.22
C GLU A 91 15.17 1.54 18.48
N GLN A 92 13.90 1.97 18.55
CA GLN A 92 12.76 1.27 17.96
C GLN A 92 12.31 1.86 16.62
N THR A 93 12.82 3.02 16.25
CA THR A 93 12.41 3.72 15.02
C THR A 93 13.17 3.20 13.81
N VAL A 94 12.43 2.72 12.81
CA VAL A 94 13.01 2.36 11.52
C VAL A 94 13.66 3.58 10.88
N ARG A 95 14.95 3.48 10.63
CA ARG A 95 15.77 4.53 9.99
C ARG A 95 15.97 4.27 8.52
N LYS A 96 16.19 3.01 8.17
CA LYS A 96 16.50 2.62 6.82
C LYS A 96 15.88 1.25 6.50
N MET A 97 15.36 1.11 5.30
CA MET A 97 14.89 -0.17 4.76
C MET A 97 15.57 -0.45 3.44
N TYR A 98 15.98 -1.69 3.26
CA TYR A 98 16.42 -2.24 1.98
C TYR A 98 15.41 -3.27 1.50
N ILE A 99 15.02 -3.16 0.24
CA ILE A 99 14.07 -4.05 -0.41
C ILE A 99 14.74 -4.69 -1.62
N THR A 100 14.76 -6.01 -1.66
CA THR A 100 15.21 -6.77 -2.82
C THR A 100 14.06 -7.57 -3.40
N ARG A 101 13.95 -7.58 -4.73
CA ARG A 101 12.87 -8.27 -5.44
C ARG A 101 13.43 -9.18 -6.52
N THR A 102 12.95 -10.42 -6.55
CA THR A 102 13.12 -11.38 -7.65
C THR A 102 11.77 -11.68 -8.29
N ALA A 103 11.70 -12.60 -9.23
CA ALA A 103 10.44 -13.01 -9.85
C ALA A 103 9.48 -13.69 -8.86
N ASP A 104 9.99 -14.33 -7.84
CA ASP A 104 9.26 -15.19 -6.91
C ASP A 104 9.35 -14.75 -5.45
N GLU A 105 10.15 -13.71 -5.14
CA GLU A 105 10.37 -13.29 -3.75
C GLU A 105 10.61 -11.79 -3.62
N VAL A 106 10.10 -11.21 -2.52
CA VAL A 106 10.48 -9.88 -2.02
C VAL A 106 11.01 -10.01 -0.60
N LYS A 107 12.20 -9.45 -0.36
CA LYS A 107 12.79 -9.35 0.97
C LYS A 107 12.91 -7.90 1.39
N THR A 108 12.52 -7.60 2.62
CA THR A 108 12.71 -6.30 3.25
C THR A 108 13.50 -6.48 4.53
N THR A 109 14.50 -5.63 4.77
CA THR A 109 15.21 -5.56 6.05
C THR A 109 15.21 -4.10 6.51
N ALA A 110 14.73 -3.87 7.73
CA ALA A 110 14.65 -2.56 8.35
C ALA A 110 15.65 -2.44 9.51
N TYR A 111 16.29 -1.28 9.59
CA TYR A 111 17.35 -0.97 10.54
C TYR A 111 16.99 0.28 11.35
N ASN A 112 17.46 0.34 12.61
CA ASN A 112 17.43 1.55 13.43
C ASN A 112 18.59 2.50 13.08
N SER A 113 18.76 3.58 13.87
CA SER A 113 19.85 4.54 13.72
C SER A 113 21.23 3.92 13.93
N ASP A 114 21.36 2.92 14.79
CA ASP A 114 22.61 2.28 15.16
C ASP A 114 23.03 1.18 14.18
N GLY A 115 22.15 0.87 13.22
CA GLY A 115 22.36 -0.17 12.22
C GLY A 115 21.90 -1.56 12.66
N ASP A 116 21.18 -1.67 13.78
CA ASP A 116 20.60 -2.92 14.23
C ASP A 116 19.35 -3.26 13.42
N ILE A 117 19.15 -4.56 13.18
CA ILE A 117 17.96 -5.03 12.47
C ILE A 117 16.78 -5.01 13.43
N LEU A 118 15.78 -4.19 13.10
CA LEU A 118 14.51 -4.15 13.81
C LEU A 118 13.52 -5.20 13.28
N TYR A 119 13.50 -5.37 11.97
CA TYR A 119 12.51 -6.22 11.35
C TYR A 119 12.96 -6.76 10.00
N GLN A 120 12.53 -7.96 9.69
CA GLN A 120 12.72 -8.60 8.40
C GLN A 120 11.41 -9.15 7.87
N SER A 121 11.20 -9.02 6.56
CA SER A 121 10.03 -9.57 5.87
C SER A 121 10.46 -10.38 4.66
N ILE A 122 9.80 -11.51 4.44
CA ILE A 122 9.98 -12.33 3.25
C ILE A 122 8.60 -12.64 2.67
N SER A 123 8.34 -12.14 1.47
CA SER A 123 7.13 -12.46 0.69
C SER A 123 7.47 -13.41 -0.45
N LYS A 124 6.70 -14.48 -0.62
CA LYS A 124 6.73 -15.34 -1.79
C LYS A 124 5.66 -14.93 -2.77
N LEU A 125 6.00 -14.85 -4.03
CA LEU A 125 5.14 -14.41 -5.11
C LEU A 125 4.73 -15.59 -5.99
N ASN A 126 3.54 -15.50 -6.60
CA ASN A 126 3.17 -16.39 -7.69
C ASN A 126 3.81 -15.90 -9.02
N PRO A 127 3.73 -16.67 -10.13
CA PRO A 127 4.25 -16.25 -11.43
C PRO A 127 3.64 -14.95 -11.97
N GLU A 128 2.49 -14.52 -11.46
CA GLU A 128 1.84 -13.26 -11.83
C GLU A 128 2.34 -12.07 -10.99
N GLY A 129 3.25 -12.30 -10.01
CA GLY A 129 3.80 -11.29 -9.09
C GLY A 129 2.91 -10.97 -7.90
N LEU A 130 1.84 -11.76 -7.66
CA LEU A 130 0.97 -11.60 -6.50
C LEU A 130 1.55 -12.34 -5.28
N GLU A 131 1.48 -11.71 -4.11
CA GLU A 131 1.97 -12.29 -2.86
C GLU A 131 1.11 -13.48 -2.41
N LEU A 132 1.73 -14.64 -2.28
CA LEU A 132 1.11 -15.87 -1.75
C LEU A 132 1.27 -15.99 -0.25
N THR A 133 2.50 -15.78 0.22
CA THR A 133 2.82 -15.83 1.65
C THR A 133 3.72 -14.66 2.00
N ARG A 134 3.62 -14.19 3.22
CA ARG A 134 4.54 -13.23 3.81
C ARG A 134 4.87 -13.66 5.23
N THR A 135 6.11 -13.59 5.61
CA THR A 135 6.58 -13.81 6.97
C THR A 135 7.31 -12.56 7.43
N ASP A 136 6.81 -11.95 8.51
CA ASP A 136 7.41 -10.81 9.19
C ASP A 136 8.01 -11.29 10.52
N VAL A 137 9.24 -10.87 10.81
CA VAL A 137 9.97 -11.19 12.06
C VAL A 137 10.44 -9.88 12.68
N TYR A 138 9.92 -9.55 13.85
CA TYR A 138 10.31 -8.40 14.65
C TYR A 138 11.34 -8.85 15.70
N LYS A 139 12.49 -8.18 15.74
CA LYS A 139 13.63 -8.63 16.55
C LYS A 139 13.45 -8.33 18.04
N LYS A 140 12.82 -7.20 18.38
CA LYS A 140 12.66 -6.78 19.78
C LYS A 140 11.82 -7.78 20.59
N ASP A 141 10.67 -8.16 20.07
CA ASP A 141 9.68 -8.98 20.79
C ASP A 141 9.74 -10.44 20.35
N ASP A 142 10.69 -10.79 19.48
CA ASP A 142 10.77 -12.08 18.80
C ASP A 142 9.39 -12.49 18.21
N GLU A 143 8.64 -11.46 17.78
CA GLU A 143 7.33 -11.65 17.18
C GLU A 143 7.47 -12.15 15.76
N LYS A 144 6.66 -13.14 15.41
CA LYS A 144 6.56 -13.66 14.05
C LYS A 144 5.12 -13.64 13.60
N ILE A 145 4.88 -12.98 12.45
CA ILE A 145 3.58 -12.92 11.80
C ILE A 145 3.68 -13.64 10.47
N VAL A 146 2.75 -14.57 10.21
CA VAL A 146 2.66 -15.28 8.93
C VAL A 146 1.34 -14.91 8.26
N MET A 147 1.40 -14.47 7.02
CA MET A 147 0.25 -14.13 6.19
C MET A 147 0.17 -15.09 5.00
N ASN A 148 -0.99 -15.64 4.76
CA ASN A 148 -1.26 -16.50 3.60
C ASN A 148 -2.38 -15.88 2.78
N SER A 149 -2.12 -15.66 1.48
CA SER A 149 -3.06 -15.02 0.55
C SER A 149 -3.64 -16.04 -0.43
N THR A 150 -4.94 -15.98 -0.63
CA THR A 150 -5.64 -16.70 -1.69
C THR A 150 -6.39 -15.71 -2.59
N TYR A 151 -6.55 -16.05 -3.87
CA TYR A 151 -7.12 -15.16 -4.87
C TYR A 151 -8.30 -15.80 -5.60
N ASP A 152 -9.44 -15.14 -5.55
CA ASP A 152 -10.59 -15.42 -6.42
C ASP A 152 -10.61 -14.39 -7.56
N HIS A 153 -9.96 -14.71 -8.67
CA HIS A 153 -9.86 -13.81 -9.82
C HIS A 153 -11.23 -13.52 -10.46
N LYS A 154 -12.18 -14.46 -10.41
CA LYS A 154 -13.52 -14.28 -10.97
C LYS A 154 -14.29 -13.18 -10.26
N ASN A 155 -14.21 -13.15 -8.93
CA ASN A 155 -14.91 -12.18 -8.08
C ASN A 155 -13.99 -11.01 -7.67
N LEU A 156 -12.74 -10.97 -8.16
CA LEU A 156 -11.73 -9.96 -7.82
C LEU A 156 -11.50 -9.84 -6.31
N LYS A 157 -11.46 -10.96 -5.60
CA LYS A 157 -11.23 -11.01 -4.16
C LYS A 157 -9.87 -11.59 -3.81
N ARG A 158 -9.23 -11.01 -2.80
CA ARG A 158 -8.06 -11.55 -2.12
C ARG A 158 -8.45 -11.79 -0.66
N GLU A 159 -8.24 -13.00 -0.16
CA GLU A 159 -8.33 -13.32 1.26
C GLU A 159 -6.91 -13.46 1.82
N ILE A 160 -6.66 -12.84 2.97
CA ILE A 160 -5.38 -12.88 3.68
C ILE A 160 -5.66 -13.43 5.07
N ASN A 161 -5.13 -14.60 5.36
CA ASN A 161 -5.16 -15.20 6.68
C ASN A 161 -3.85 -14.87 7.39
N ILE A 162 -3.94 -14.28 8.59
CA ILE A 162 -2.83 -13.78 9.38
C ILE A 162 -2.76 -14.61 10.66
N GLU A 163 -1.56 -15.12 10.97
CA GLU A 163 -1.29 -15.90 12.17
C GLU A 163 -0.11 -15.29 12.92
N HIS A 164 -0.32 -14.97 14.18
CA HIS A 164 0.67 -14.44 15.12
C HIS A 164 1.40 -15.59 15.85
N LYS A 165 2.60 -15.33 16.36
CA LYS A 165 3.41 -16.32 17.09
C LYS A 165 2.67 -16.90 18.32
N ASP A 166 1.85 -16.09 18.99
CA ASP A 166 1.04 -16.49 20.14
C ASP A 166 -0.20 -17.32 19.79
N GLY A 167 -0.42 -17.58 18.50
CA GLY A 167 -1.58 -18.33 17.97
C GLY A 167 -2.79 -17.47 17.67
N GLY A 168 -2.74 -16.15 17.86
CA GLY A 168 -3.79 -15.23 17.46
C GLY A 168 -3.98 -15.25 15.94
N LYS A 169 -5.25 -15.25 15.47
CA LYS A 169 -5.57 -15.29 14.04
C LYS A 169 -6.48 -14.15 13.64
N GLN A 170 -6.23 -13.60 12.47
CA GLN A 170 -7.03 -12.57 11.84
C GLN A 170 -7.26 -12.95 10.36
N LYS A 171 -8.28 -12.35 9.75
CA LYS A 171 -8.57 -12.53 8.33
C LYS A 171 -8.96 -11.20 7.70
N ASN A 172 -8.38 -10.91 6.55
CA ASN A 172 -8.76 -9.76 5.73
C ASN A 172 -9.30 -10.25 4.40
N VAL A 173 -10.43 -9.69 3.95
CA VAL A 173 -11.01 -9.95 2.64
C VAL A 173 -11.03 -8.64 1.85
N LEU A 174 -10.24 -8.58 0.78
CA LEU A 174 -10.14 -7.40 -0.07
C LEU A 174 -10.87 -7.65 -1.39
N THR A 175 -11.72 -6.72 -1.80
CA THR A 175 -12.37 -6.72 -3.11
C THR A 175 -11.74 -5.64 -3.98
N HIS A 176 -11.38 -6.00 -5.21
CA HIS A 176 -10.70 -5.11 -6.16
C HIS A 176 -11.63 -4.71 -7.30
N ASN A 177 -11.35 -3.59 -7.95
CA ASN A 177 -11.91 -3.27 -9.25
C ASN A 177 -11.09 -3.92 -10.37
N LYS A 178 -11.50 -3.74 -11.63
CA LYS A 178 -10.80 -4.28 -12.82
C LYS A 178 -9.40 -3.69 -13.05
N LYS A 179 -9.07 -2.58 -12.38
CA LYS A 179 -7.75 -1.94 -12.44
C LYS A 179 -6.78 -2.52 -11.39
N GLY A 180 -7.25 -3.36 -10.47
CA GLY A 180 -6.48 -3.92 -9.36
C GLY A 180 -6.58 -3.12 -8.06
N GLN A 181 -7.28 -1.98 -8.06
CA GLN A 181 -7.43 -1.13 -6.87
C GLN A 181 -8.44 -1.74 -5.90
N VAL A 182 -8.15 -1.70 -4.62
CA VAL A 182 -9.05 -2.16 -3.55
C VAL A 182 -10.24 -1.20 -3.45
N ILE A 183 -11.46 -1.71 -3.60
CA ILE A 183 -12.70 -0.93 -3.45
C ILE A 183 -13.45 -1.25 -2.15
N LYS A 184 -13.15 -2.40 -1.53
CA LYS A 184 -13.69 -2.79 -0.23
C LYS A 184 -12.70 -3.66 0.53
N GLY A 185 -12.59 -3.46 1.83
CA GLY A 185 -11.87 -4.33 2.76
C GLY A 185 -12.77 -4.73 3.92
N GLU A 186 -12.76 -5.99 4.30
CA GLU A 186 -13.43 -6.55 5.48
C GLU A 186 -12.38 -7.19 6.36
N PHE A 187 -12.29 -6.75 7.61
CA PHE A 187 -11.25 -7.12 8.57
C PHE A 187 -11.90 -7.86 9.74
N TYR A 188 -11.46 -9.09 9.96
CA TYR A 188 -12.00 -9.99 10.96
C TYR A 188 -10.95 -10.28 12.03
N ILE A 189 -11.39 -10.27 13.28
CA ILE A 189 -10.64 -10.67 14.48
C ILE A 189 -11.23 -11.98 15.02
N ASP A 190 -10.84 -12.40 16.23
CA ASP A 190 -11.31 -13.60 16.90
C ASP A 190 -11.28 -14.84 15.98
N ASN A 191 -10.07 -15.24 15.63
CA ASN A 191 -9.83 -16.38 14.71
C ASN A 191 -10.51 -16.22 13.33
N GLY A 192 -10.74 -14.98 12.91
CA GLY A 192 -11.38 -14.65 11.63
C GLY A 192 -12.90 -14.75 11.60
N ASN A 193 -13.55 -14.80 12.78
CA ASN A 193 -15.01 -14.98 12.90
C ASN A 193 -15.77 -13.67 13.15
N GLU A 194 -15.16 -12.70 13.85
CA GLU A 194 -15.79 -11.43 14.18
C GLU A 194 -15.39 -10.34 13.20
N LEU A 195 -16.35 -9.73 12.51
CA LEU A 195 -16.12 -8.58 11.64
C LEU A 195 -15.87 -7.33 12.49
N PHE A 196 -14.61 -6.90 12.53
CA PHE A 196 -14.17 -5.73 13.29
C PHE A 196 -14.38 -4.41 12.52
N LEU A 197 -14.06 -4.42 11.22
CA LEU A 197 -14.04 -3.21 10.39
C LEU A 197 -14.41 -3.53 8.94
N THR A 198 -15.26 -2.69 8.35
CA THR A 198 -15.41 -2.62 6.88
C THR A 198 -14.87 -1.28 6.40
N SER A 199 -14.01 -1.31 5.38
CA SER A 199 -13.54 -0.12 4.66
C SER A 199 -14.05 -0.12 3.24
N THR A 200 -14.50 1.04 2.73
CA THR A 200 -14.81 1.26 1.31
C THR A 200 -13.93 2.37 0.76
N TYR A 201 -13.56 2.25 -0.51
CA TYR A 201 -12.60 3.14 -1.17
C TYR A 201 -13.20 3.63 -2.49
N THR A 202 -13.14 4.93 -2.71
CA THR A 202 -13.58 5.60 -3.94
C THR A 202 -12.39 6.29 -4.58
N TYR A 203 -12.28 6.20 -5.90
CA TYR A 203 -11.17 6.77 -6.66
C TYR A 203 -11.71 7.84 -7.62
N ASN A 204 -10.94 8.90 -7.81
CA ASN A 204 -11.26 9.96 -8.75
C ASN A 204 -10.98 9.54 -10.21
N SER A 205 -11.27 10.44 -11.16
CA SER A 205 -11.09 10.16 -12.61
C SER A 205 -9.64 9.92 -13.03
N LYS A 206 -8.66 10.26 -12.18
CA LYS A 206 -7.24 10.01 -12.38
C LYS A 206 -6.74 8.76 -11.66
N ASP A 207 -7.64 7.94 -11.09
CA ASP A 207 -7.35 6.74 -10.32
C ASP A 207 -6.69 6.98 -8.94
N TYR A 208 -6.73 8.20 -8.43
CA TYR A 208 -6.28 8.51 -7.07
C TYR A 208 -7.38 8.26 -6.05
N LEU A 209 -7.00 7.80 -4.85
CA LEU A 209 -7.95 7.60 -3.75
C LEU A 209 -8.60 8.93 -3.37
N GLU A 210 -9.88 9.07 -3.60
CA GLU A 210 -10.65 10.28 -3.29
C GLU A 210 -11.27 10.23 -1.90
N LYS A 211 -11.74 9.03 -1.51
CA LYS A 211 -12.45 8.84 -0.26
C LYS A 211 -12.24 7.43 0.30
N ARG A 212 -12.09 7.34 1.61
CA ARG A 212 -12.14 6.10 2.39
C ARG A 212 -13.18 6.25 3.49
N GLU A 213 -14.11 5.30 3.58
CA GLU A 213 -15.04 5.18 4.70
C GLU A 213 -14.68 3.94 5.52
N ARG A 214 -14.45 4.09 6.81
CA ARG A 214 -14.21 3.02 7.77
C ARG A 214 -15.43 2.90 8.67
N LYS A 215 -16.06 1.73 8.68
CA LYS A 215 -17.25 1.44 9.49
C LYS A 215 -16.90 0.39 10.53
N TYR A 216 -16.95 0.78 11.77
CA TYR A 216 -16.86 -0.05 12.96
C TYR A 216 -18.26 -0.42 13.45
N ALA A 217 -18.37 -1.27 14.49
CA ALA A 217 -19.67 -1.68 15.03
C ALA A 217 -20.52 -0.50 15.53
N THR A 218 -19.90 0.54 16.10
CA THR A 218 -20.58 1.64 16.82
C THR A 218 -20.41 3.02 16.18
N TYR A 219 -19.45 3.19 15.27
CA TYR A 219 -19.17 4.48 14.62
C TYR A 219 -18.59 4.28 13.22
N SER A 220 -18.51 5.36 12.48
CA SER A 220 -17.81 5.40 11.19
C SER A 220 -16.91 6.62 11.12
N VAL A 221 -15.84 6.52 10.33
CA VAL A 221 -14.89 7.58 10.04
C VAL A 221 -14.78 7.75 8.54
N THR A 222 -14.87 8.98 8.07
CA THR A 222 -14.71 9.32 6.65
C THR A 222 -13.39 10.07 6.46
N THR A 223 -12.54 9.55 5.59
CA THR A 223 -11.32 10.22 5.16
C THR A 223 -11.47 10.65 3.71
N THR A 224 -11.20 11.92 3.39
CA THR A 224 -11.17 12.45 2.02
C THR A 224 -9.78 12.97 1.69
N TYR A 225 -9.45 12.97 0.39
CA TYR A 225 -8.12 13.31 -0.11
C TYR A 225 -8.21 14.39 -1.18
N GLU A 226 -7.31 15.38 -1.10
CA GLU A 226 -7.10 16.39 -2.13
C GLU A 226 -5.66 16.30 -2.65
N TYR A 227 -5.48 16.61 -3.94
CA TYR A 227 -4.20 16.42 -4.62
C TYR A 227 -3.80 17.63 -5.44
N GLU A 228 -2.51 17.97 -5.41
CA GLU A 228 -1.85 18.79 -6.42
C GLU A 228 -0.92 17.88 -7.24
N TYR A 229 -0.73 18.19 -8.52
CA TYR A 229 -0.03 17.32 -9.45
C TYR A 229 1.07 18.08 -10.17
N ASP A 230 2.15 17.38 -10.51
CA ASP A 230 3.13 17.89 -11.47
C ASP A 230 2.65 17.74 -12.93
N ALA A 231 3.52 18.16 -13.87
CA ALA A 231 3.22 18.06 -15.30
C ALA A 231 3.15 16.62 -15.82
N GLN A 232 3.69 15.63 -15.08
CA GLN A 232 3.65 14.21 -15.43
C GLN A 232 2.41 13.52 -14.84
N GLY A 233 1.67 14.23 -13.99
CA GLY A 233 0.46 13.74 -13.36
C GLY A 233 0.69 13.09 -11.99
N SER A 234 1.93 13.03 -11.49
CA SER A 234 2.24 12.52 -10.15
C SER A 234 1.75 13.46 -9.07
N ALA A 235 1.22 12.90 -7.97
CA ALA A 235 0.77 13.68 -6.83
C ALA A 235 1.96 14.27 -6.06
N THR A 236 2.11 15.60 -6.10
CA THR A 236 3.16 16.37 -5.40
C THR A 236 2.72 16.89 -4.05
N VAL A 237 1.41 17.11 -3.87
CA VAL A 237 0.80 17.41 -2.57
C VAL A 237 -0.39 16.49 -2.37
N VAL A 238 -0.48 15.90 -1.18
CA VAL A 238 -1.62 15.09 -0.74
C VAL A 238 -2.10 15.65 0.59
N LYS A 239 -3.34 16.11 0.63
CA LYS A 239 -4.02 16.55 1.85
C LYS A 239 -5.03 15.49 2.26
N GLU A 240 -5.01 15.11 3.53
CA GLU A 240 -5.91 14.13 4.12
C GLU A 240 -6.77 14.81 5.17
N TYR A 241 -8.09 14.64 5.02
CA TYR A 241 -9.08 15.18 5.94
C TYR A 241 -9.84 14.02 6.58
N GLU A 242 -9.92 13.99 7.90
CA GLU A 242 -10.77 13.04 8.62
C GLU A 242 -12.00 13.77 9.18
N ASP A 243 -13.19 13.29 8.78
CA ASP A 243 -14.48 13.93 9.09
C ASP A 243 -14.48 15.44 8.82
N GLY A 244 -13.86 15.85 7.70
CA GLY A 244 -13.78 17.22 7.20
C GLY A 244 -12.70 18.08 7.86
N LYS A 245 -11.90 17.53 8.78
CA LYS A 245 -10.77 18.24 9.40
C LYS A 245 -9.46 17.80 8.76
N LEU A 246 -8.59 18.75 8.38
CA LEU A 246 -7.26 18.45 7.87
C LEU A 246 -6.43 17.78 8.97
N THR A 247 -5.95 16.56 8.69
CA THR A 247 -5.13 15.77 9.63
C THR A 247 -3.71 15.62 9.17
N THR A 248 -3.49 15.55 7.86
CA THR A 248 -2.16 15.33 7.30
C THR A 248 -1.98 16.08 5.98
N THR A 249 -0.80 16.66 5.78
CA THR A 249 -0.34 17.11 4.46
C THR A 249 0.97 16.43 4.15
N ARG A 250 1.08 15.80 2.98
CA ARG A 250 2.33 15.27 2.44
C ARG A 250 2.74 16.11 1.25
N LYS A 251 3.98 16.63 1.26
CA LYS A 251 4.59 17.32 0.14
C LYS A 251 5.70 16.45 -0.42
N ARG A 252 5.78 16.32 -1.74
CA ARG A 252 6.69 15.40 -2.43
C ARG A 252 7.55 16.14 -3.42
N ILE A 253 8.85 15.87 -3.37
CA ILE A 253 9.85 16.31 -4.36
C ILE A 253 10.22 15.04 -5.12
N ILE A 254 9.93 15.01 -6.42
CA ILE A 254 10.05 13.82 -7.26
C ILE A 254 11.16 14.05 -8.29
N GLU A 255 12.12 13.14 -8.35
CA GLU A 255 13.14 13.09 -9.39
C GLU A 255 12.82 11.93 -10.33
N TYR A 256 12.90 12.19 -11.63
CA TYR A 256 12.66 11.23 -12.68
C TYR A 256 13.97 10.77 -13.34
N TYR A 257 13.98 9.58 -13.95
CA TYR A 257 15.09 9.07 -14.75
C TYR A 257 15.32 9.90 -16.03
#